data_e87686d3f0c4655aa488f109a57d5b0d
#
_entry.id   e87686d3f0c4655aa488f109a57d5b0d
#
_cell.length_a   1.000
_cell.length_b   1.000
_cell.length_c   1.000
_cell.angle_alpha   90.00
_cell.angle_beta   90.00
_cell.angle_gamma   90.00
#
_symmetry.space_group_name_H-M   'P 1'
#
loop_
_entity.id
_entity.type
_entity.pdbx_description
1 polymer ?
#
loop_
_entity_poly.entity_id
_entity_poly.type
_entity_poly.pdbx_seq_one_letter_code
_entity_poly.pdbx_strand_id
1 'polypeptide(L)'
;MKKDSVTEILSEFTADLTFENIPKKVLDHIKLLFLDGVGCCLHGNTLPWTKKLMEVVVNKTDKQECTIIGTNIKTSLLNAVLVNSTAGHGFEADDIHRESILHPNSIVVPVSINVSEKIKNTNGKKLLTAVIAGYEVATRVGSAAGTDLLLRGFHPQGIHGTIASTITTAKLMNLNKNQILHAIGIAGSLGAGLMAAQEGAMVKRLHSGRAAEAGVLAAELAAKEFTGITNIIEAEYGGFLSSFSGKNNFSRTTDKLGDVWECQNTGIKPYTSVTSIHAALDCLKAIMKDNKISSNDIKEIKAKISHPTYVHCAWPYENQSVTSAQMNIYYGLALIALEGELFVDQFSADKISNPKILDYMKKINAEVDPEIESLGQEFRHMAKIEVITNDNKKFTHVEKFRKGSPENPVPKNEIITKFKSLAKFAYDQNKIDNLQEKIEKIENLNSVDNFFN
;
A
#
# COMPACT_ATOMS: atom_id res chain seq x y z
N MET A 1 -30.17 -26.30 -2.02
CA MET A 1 -29.78 -25.13 -1.21
C MET A 1 -29.11 -24.13 -2.16
N LYS A 2 -29.58 -22.90 -2.25
CA LYS A 2 -28.82 -21.82 -2.92
C LYS A 2 -27.46 -21.75 -2.22
N LYS A 3 -26.37 -21.84 -2.98
CA LYS A 3 -25.03 -21.59 -2.45
C LYS A 3 -24.98 -20.12 -2.06
N ASP A 4 -24.65 -19.80 -0.80
CA ASP A 4 -24.53 -18.41 -0.36
C ASP A 4 -23.59 -17.67 -1.30
N SER A 5 -23.97 -16.46 -1.69
CA SER A 5 -23.15 -15.66 -2.60
C SER A 5 -21.86 -15.20 -1.90
N VAL A 6 -20.79 -15.05 -2.66
CA VAL A 6 -19.50 -14.52 -2.13
C VAL A 6 -19.72 -13.18 -1.44
N THR A 7 -20.49 -12.28 -2.07
CA THR A 7 -20.80 -10.96 -1.53
C THR A 7 -21.57 -11.06 -0.20
N GLU A 8 -22.50 -12.00 -0.07
CA GLU A 8 -23.25 -12.27 1.18
C GLU A 8 -22.33 -12.78 2.30
N ILE A 9 -21.45 -13.75 1.99
CA ILE A 9 -20.49 -14.32 2.97
C ILE A 9 -19.55 -13.23 3.51
N LEU A 10 -19.00 -12.37 2.64
CA LEU A 10 -18.13 -11.27 3.04
C LEU A 10 -18.87 -10.21 3.88
N SER A 11 -20.15 -9.98 3.57
CA SER A 11 -21.00 -9.06 4.34
C SER A 11 -21.28 -9.59 5.74
N GLU A 12 -21.59 -10.89 5.87
CA GLU A 12 -21.80 -11.56 7.15
C GLU A 12 -20.53 -11.57 7.99
N PHE A 13 -19.40 -11.99 7.43
CA PHE A 13 -18.10 -11.94 8.10
C PHE A 13 -17.82 -10.53 8.65
N THR A 14 -18.06 -9.50 7.84
CA THR A 14 -17.80 -8.11 8.25
C THR A 14 -18.74 -7.70 9.40
N ALA A 15 -20.03 -8.06 9.33
CA ALA A 15 -21.00 -7.74 10.38
C ALA A 15 -20.62 -8.42 11.71
N ASP A 16 -20.30 -9.70 11.66
CA ASP A 16 -20.12 -10.56 12.84
C ASP A 16 -18.72 -10.47 13.47
N LEU A 17 -17.72 -9.95 12.77
CA LEU A 17 -16.36 -9.82 13.28
C LEU A 17 -16.32 -8.96 14.55
N THR A 18 -15.80 -9.52 15.65
CA THR A 18 -15.57 -8.81 16.92
C THR A 18 -14.07 -8.78 17.25
N PHE A 19 -13.66 -7.86 18.12
CA PHE A 19 -12.26 -7.76 18.55
C PHE A 19 -11.76 -9.06 19.20
N GLU A 20 -12.63 -9.71 19.96
CA GLU A 20 -12.34 -10.94 20.70
C GLU A 20 -12.09 -12.15 19.78
N ASN A 21 -12.62 -12.12 18.56
CA ASN A 21 -12.44 -13.19 17.56
C ASN A 21 -11.12 -13.05 16.79
N ILE A 22 -10.39 -11.93 16.96
CA ILE A 22 -9.16 -11.66 16.22
C ILE A 22 -7.94 -12.22 16.98
N PRO A 23 -7.16 -13.11 16.36
CA PRO A 23 -5.95 -13.64 16.99
C PRO A 23 -4.94 -12.55 17.33
N LYS A 24 -4.27 -12.69 18.50
CA LYS A 24 -3.28 -11.71 18.97
C LYS A 24 -2.20 -11.40 17.91
N LYS A 25 -1.72 -12.42 17.19
CA LYS A 25 -0.70 -12.25 16.14
C LYS A 25 -1.17 -11.33 14.99
N VAL A 26 -2.47 -11.36 14.67
CA VAL A 26 -3.09 -10.47 13.67
C VAL A 26 -3.14 -9.04 14.20
N LEU A 27 -3.59 -8.86 15.44
CA LEU A 27 -3.61 -7.55 16.11
C LEU A 27 -2.21 -6.92 16.16
N ASP A 28 -1.20 -7.70 16.57
CA ASP A 28 0.17 -7.21 16.67
C ASP A 28 0.72 -6.80 15.30
N HIS A 29 0.44 -7.57 14.25
CA HIS A 29 0.86 -7.24 12.87
C HIS A 29 0.15 -5.99 12.36
N ILE A 30 -1.17 -5.89 12.51
CA ILE A 30 -1.96 -4.75 12.04
C ILE A 30 -1.56 -3.44 12.75
N LYS A 31 -1.17 -3.49 14.04
CA LYS A 31 -0.65 -2.29 14.72
C LYS A 31 0.63 -1.76 14.08
N LEU A 32 1.50 -2.64 13.58
CA LEU A 32 2.69 -2.21 12.83
C LEU A 32 2.35 -1.62 11.47
N LEU A 33 1.40 -2.22 10.75
CA LEU A 33 0.89 -1.67 9.47
C LEU A 33 0.17 -0.34 9.68
N PHE A 34 -0.55 -0.19 10.80
CA PHE A 34 -1.22 1.06 11.16
C PHE A 34 -0.19 2.17 11.45
N LEU A 35 0.85 1.85 12.23
CA LEU A 35 1.96 2.77 12.50
C LEU A 35 2.64 3.23 11.21
N ASP A 36 2.93 2.30 10.31
CA ASP A 36 3.51 2.56 9.00
C ASP A 36 2.62 3.48 8.15
N GLY A 37 1.32 3.19 8.10
CA GLY A 37 0.34 3.99 7.34
C GLY A 37 0.19 5.42 7.87
N VAL A 38 0.21 5.61 9.20
CA VAL A 38 0.22 6.95 9.80
C VAL A 38 1.48 7.71 9.38
N GLY A 39 2.66 7.06 9.43
CA GLY A 39 3.91 7.67 8.97
C GLY A 39 3.85 8.09 7.49
N CYS A 40 3.29 7.23 6.62
CA CYS A 40 3.09 7.53 5.20
C CYS A 40 2.17 8.75 5.00
N CYS A 41 1.06 8.85 5.75
CA CYS A 41 0.17 10.01 5.67
C CYS A 41 0.84 11.31 6.13
N LEU A 42 1.59 11.26 7.24
CA LEU A 42 2.31 12.43 7.78
C LEU A 42 3.31 13.00 6.77
N HIS A 43 4.14 12.15 6.17
CA HIS A 43 5.05 12.56 5.11
C HIS A 43 4.29 13.00 3.85
N GLY A 44 3.31 12.20 3.41
CA GLY A 44 2.58 12.41 2.17
C GLY A 44 1.84 13.73 2.10
N ASN A 45 1.33 14.24 3.23
CA ASN A 45 0.66 15.55 3.29
C ASN A 45 1.61 16.75 3.14
N THR A 46 2.91 16.54 3.21
CA THR A 46 3.91 17.59 2.92
C THR A 46 4.25 17.71 1.43
N LEU A 47 3.84 16.75 0.61
CA LEU A 47 4.23 16.61 -0.79
C LEU A 47 3.46 17.52 -1.75
N PRO A 48 4.08 17.94 -2.86
CA PRO A 48 3.48 18.93 -3.76
C PRO A 48 2.12 18.51 -4.34
N TRP A 49 1.95 17.25 -4.71
CA TRP A 49 0.69 16.76 -5.29
C TRP A 49 -0.44 16.73 -4.28
N THR A 50 -0.18 16.42 -3.01
CA THR A 50 -1.20 16.47 -1.96
C THR A 50 -1.58 17.91 -1.65
N LYS A 51 -0.60 18.84 -1.62
CA LYS A 51 -0.87 20.28 -1.44
C LYS A 51 -1.76 20.82 -2.56
N LYS A 52 -1.46 20.49 -3.82
CA LYS A 52 -2.32 20.86 -4.97
C LYS A 52 -3.73 20.29 -4.84
N LEU A 53 -3.88 19.06 -4.38
CA LEU A 53 -5.19 18.46 -4.11
C LEU A 53 -5.93 19.24 -3.02
N MET A 54 -5.28 19.56 -1.89
CA MET A 54 -5.87 20.36 -0.82
C MET A 54 -6.35 21.72 -1.31
N GLU A 55 -5.59 22.41 -2.15
CA GLU A 55 -5.98 23.72 -2.74
C GLU A 55 -7.29 23.63 -3.52
N VAL A 56 -7.59 22.47 -4.12
CA VAL A 56 -8.81 22.26 -4.92
C VAL A 56 -10.00 21.86 -4.05
N VAL A 57 -9.80 20.94 -3.09
CA VAL A 57 -10.93 20.29 -2.42
C VAL A 57 -11.23 20.82 -1.02
N VAL A 58 -10.31 21.55 -0.38
CA VAL A 58 -10.51 22.07 0.97
C VAL A 58 -10.93 23.54 0.93
N ASN A 59 -12.14 23.81 1.39
CA ASN A 59 -12.69 25.15 1.44
C ASN A 59 -12.91 25.60 2.91
N LYS A 60 -12.81 26.92 3.16
CA LYS A 60 -13.05 27.49 4.51
C LYS A 60 -14.51 27.31 4.97
N THR A 61 -15.41 27.10 4.06
CA THR A 61 -16.84 26.89 4.34
C THR A 61 -17.19 25.41 4.58
N ASP A 62 -16.22 24.51 4.47
CA ASP A 62 -16.44 23.09 4.73
C ASP A 62 -16.76 22.87 6.21
N LYS A 63 -17.52 21.80 6.48
CA LYS A 63 -17.69 21.30 7.85
C LYS A 63 -16.33 20.88 8.39
N GLN A 64 -15.93 21.46 9.51
CA GLN A 64 -14.63 21.23 10.17
C GLN A 64 -14.69 19.96 11.04
N GLU A 65 -14.99 18.80 10.43
CA GLU A 65 -15.29 17.56 11.13
C GLU A 65 -14.10 16.61 11.23
N CYS A 66 -13.27 16.53 10.17
CA CYS A 66 -12.22 15.54 10.03
C CYS A 66 -10.87 16.18 9.76
N THR A 67 -9.83 15.66 10.41
CA THR A 67 -8.47 16.19 10.36
C THR A 67 -7.73 15.76 9.09
N ILE A 68 -7.04 16.72 8.44
CA ILE A 68 -6.00 16.39 7.48
C ILE A 68 -4.73 16.07 8.28
N ILE A 69 -4.33 14.81 8.24
CA ILE A 69 -3.26 14.21 9.06
C ILE A 69 -1.95 15.00 8.88
N GLY A 70 -1.29 15.35 9.97
CA GLY A 70 -0.05 16.12 9.94
C GLY A 70 -0.23 17.63 9.79
N THR A 71 -1.47 18.13 9.81
CA THR A 71 -1.80 19.55 9.72
C THR A 71 -2.79 19.98 10.81
N ASN A 72 -3.03 21.29 10.92
CA ASN A 72 -4.09 21.86 11.77
C ASN A 72 -5.40 22.10 11.00
N ILE A 73 -5.52 21.57 9.77
CA ILE A 73 -6.66 21.77 8.90
C ILE A 73 -7.69 20.69 9.17
N LYS A 74 -8.96 21.09 9.26
CA LYS A 74 -10.12 20.19 9.24
C LYS A 74 -11.01 20.51 8.04
N THR A 75 -11.71 19.49 7.54
CA THR A 75 -12.62 19.60 6.41
C THR A 75 -13.75 18.56 6.54
N SER A 76 -14.60 18.42 5.53
CA SER A 76 -15.62 17.36 5.47
C SER A 76 -15.00 15.97 5.43
N LEU A 77 -15.74 14.94 5.85
CA LEU A 77 -15.27 13.55 5.85
C LEU A 77 -14.73 13.12 4.48
N LEU A 78 -15.49 13.32 3.41
CA LEU A 78 -15.10 12.88 2.06
C LEU A 78 -13.81 13.58 1.58
N ASN A 79 -13.69 14.89 1.82
CA ASN A 79 -12.47 15.63 1.47
C ASN A 79 -11.27 15.17 2.31
N ALA A 80 -11.46 14.92 3.61
CA ALA A 80 -10.37 14.46 4.49
C ALA A 80 -9.85 13.09 4.06
N VAL A 81 -10.71 12.11 3.81
CA VAL A 81 -10.29 10.78 3.35
C VAL A 81 -9.65 10.82 1.98
N LEU A 82 -10.17 11.65 1.06
CA LEU A 82 -9.57 11.86 -0.27
C LEU A 82 -8.12 12.37 -0.15
N VAL A 83 -7.90 13.40 0.64
CA VAL A 83 -6.56 14.00 0.83
C VAL A 83 -5.63 13.04 1.56
N ASN A 84 -6.06 12.49 2.71
CA ASN A 84 -5.22 11.65 3.55
C ASN A 84 -4.84 10.32 2.89
N SER A 85 -5.75 9.71 2.11
CA SER A 85 -5.43 8.47 1.38
C SER A 85 -4.57 8.73 0.14
N THR A 86 -4.71 9.89 -0.51
CA THR A 86 -3.74 10.33 -1.53
C THR A 86 -2.36 10.53 -0.94
N ALA A 87 -2.28 11.11 0.27
CA ALA A 87 -1.03 11.29 1.00
C ALA A 87 -0.42 9.94 1.41
N GLY A 88 -1.20 9.04 1.98
CA GLY A 88 -0.75 7.70 2.39
C GLY A 88 -0.08 6.92 1.26
N HIS A 89 -0.61 7.03 0.04
CA HIS A 89 -0.03 6.44 -1.19
C HIS A 89 0.98 7.37 -1.89
N GLY A 90 1.37 8.46 -1.25
CA GLY A 90 2.08 9.58 -1.87
C GLY A 90 3.50 9.29 -2.32
N PHE A 91 4.25 8.40 -1.67
CA PHE A 91 5.70 8.30 -1.86
C PHE A 91 6.25 6.87 -2.01
N GLU A 92 5.46 5.90 -2.44
CA GLU A 92 5.86 4.48 -2.57
C GLU A 92 6.42 3.90 -1.24
N ALA A 93 6.01 4.43 -0.11
CA ALA A 93 6.46 4.00 1.22
C ALA A 93 5.46 3.06 1.91
N ASP A 94 4.20 3.08 1.49
CA ASP A 94 3.09 2.33 2.05
C ASP A 94 3.25 0.81 1.91
N ASP A 95 2.55 0.06 2.74
CA ASP A 95 2.58 -1.41 2.77
C ASP A 95 2.19 -2.04 1.43
N ILE A 96 2.28 -3.35 1.32
CA ILE A 96 1.86 -4.08 0.10
C ILE A 96 1.43 -5.50 0.44
N HIS A 97 0.24 -5.85 0.00
CA HIS A 97 -0.20 -7.24 -0.08
C HIS A 97 0.12 -7.79 -1.47
N ARG A 98 1.04 -8.77 -1.54
CA ARG A 98 1.63 -9.24 -2.80
C ARG A 98 0.59 -9.77 -3.78
N GLU A 99 -0.30 -10.64 -3.34
CA GLU A 99 -1.23 -11.34 -4.23
C GLU A 99 -2.33 -10.41 -4.77
N SER A 100 -2.83 -9.50 -3.94
CA SER A 100 -3.85 -8.52 -4.35
C SER A 100 -3.27 -7.28 -5.02
N ILE A 101 -1.97 -7.05 -4.91
CA ILE A 101 -1.26 -5.85 -5.39
C ILE A 101 -1.92 -4.58 -4.82
N LEU A 102 -2.44 -4.67 -3.60
CA LEU A 102 -3.09 -3.59 -2.87
C LEU A 102 -2.15 -3.05 -1.78
N HIS A 103 -2.20 -1.75 -1.55
CA HIS A 103 -1.53 -1.03 -0.47
C HIS A 103 -2.57 -0.62 0.58
N PRO A 104 -3.00 -1.54 1.46
CA PRO A 104 -4.19 -1.31 2.27
C PRO A 104 -4.05 -0.15 3.25
N ASN A 105 -2.86 0.03 3.90
CA ASN A 105 -2.71 1.04 4.96
C ASN A 105 -2.99 2.46 4.46
N SER A 106 -2.64 2.78 3.22
CA SER A 106 -2.90 4.09 2.63
C SER A 106 -4.39 4.42 2.44
N ILE A 107 -5.26 3.43 2.60
CA ILE A 107 -6.72 3.58 2.56
C ILE A 107 -7.33 3.38 3.93
N VAL A 108 -7.16 2.18 4.52
CA VAL A 108 -7.91 1.83 5.74
C VAL A 108 -7.50 2.64 6.96
N VAL A 109 -6.21 3.06 7.04
CA VAL A 109 -5.73 3.87 8.17
C VAL A 109 -6.38 5.25 8.17
N PRO A 110 -6.23 6.09 7.12
CA PRO A 110 -6.87 7.41 7.11
C PRO A 110 -8.40 7.33 7.13
N VAL A 111 -9.01 6.36 6.44
CA VAL A 111 -10.48 6.14 6.51
C VAL A 111 -10.91 5.85 7.93
N SER A 112 -10.24 4.92 8.63
CA SER A 112 -10.63 4.54 9.99
C SER A 112 -10.52 5.71 10.97
N ILE A 113 -9.51 6.55 10.85
CA ILE A 113 -9.33 7.73 11.69
C ILE A 113 -10.41 8.76 11.39
N ASN A 114 -10.58 9.15 10.12
CA ASN A 114 -11.52 10.22 9.77
C ASN A 114 -12.99 9.82 9.98
N VAL A 115 -13.37 8.58 9.69
CA VAL A 115 -14.72 8.08 10.01
C VAL A 115 -14.94 8.08 11.53
N SER A 116 -13.94 7.67 12.34
CA SER A 116 -14.02 7.72 13.80
C SER A 116 -14.17 9.14 14.32
N GLU A 117 -13.45 10.11 13.76
CA GLU A 117 -13.61 11.54 14.09
C GLU A 117 -15.03 12.05 13.77
N LYS A 118 -15.65 11.53 12.70
CA LYS A 118 -17.01 11.92 12.28
C LYS A 118 -18.08 11.32 13.17
N ILE A 119 -18.02 10.00 13.47
CA ILE A 119 -19.07 9.32 14.23
C ILE A 119 -18.94 9.52 15.75
N LYS A 120 -17.75 9.90 16.22
CA LYS A 120 -17.40 10.12 17.64
C LYS A 120 -17.50 8.84 18.52
N ASN A 121 -16.86 8.92 19.69
CA ASN A 121 -16.88 7.86 20.72
C ASN A 121 -16.42 6.48 20.21
N THR A 122 -15.54 6.45 19.20
CA THR A 122 -14.91 5.22 18.74
C THR A 122 -13.74 4.87 19.66
N ASN A 123 -13.76 3.68 20.28
CA ASN A 123 -12.62 3.19 21.05
C ASN A 123 -11.60 2.47 20.14
N GLY A 124 -10.40 2.23 20.69
CA GLY A 124 -9.31 1.62 19.93
C GLY A 124 -9.58 0.20 19.45
N LYS A 125 -10.33 -0.62 20.24
CA LYS A 125 -10.71 -1.97 19.82
C LYS A 125 -11.63 -1.94 18.60
N LYS A 126 -12.63 -1.07 18.59
CA LYS A 126 -13.55 -0.90 17.45
C LYS A 126 -12.80 -0.43 16.21
N LEU A 127 -11.88 0.52 16.38
CA LEU A 127 -11.04 1.02 15.28
C LEU A 127 -10.19 -0.11 14.68
N LEU A 128 -9.47 -0.88 15.51
CA LEU A 128 -8.64 -2.00 15.04
C LEU A 128 -9.48 -3.08 14.34
N THR A 129 -10.67 -3.41 14.87
CA THR A 129 -11.57 -4.38 14.25
C THR A 129 -11.99 -3.94 12.85
N ALA A 130 -12.31 -2.66 12.68
CA ALA A 130 -12.68 -2.11 11.37
C ALA A 130 -11.50 -2.08 10.39
N VAL A 131 -10.32 -1.71 10.85
CA VAL A 131 -9.07 -1.76 10.05
C VAL A 131 -8.82 -3.19 9.57
N ILE A 132 -8.88 -4.17 10.47
CA ILE A 132 -8.66 -5.59 10.13
C ILE A 132 -9.70 -6.10 9.14
N ALA A 133 -10.98 -5.77 9.33
CA ALA A 133 -12.04 -6.14 8.39
C ALA A 133 -11.75 -5.59 6.98
N GLY A 134 -11.37 -4.31 6.88
CA GLY A 134 -11.02 -3.66 5.61
C GLY A 134 -9.84 -4.32 4.92
N TYR A 135 -8.76 -4.62 5.66
CA TYR A 135 -7.62 -5.38 5.15
C TYR A 135 -8.05 -6.75 4.64
N GLU A 136 -8.70 -7.54 5.50
CA GLU A 136 -9.01 -8.94 5.24
C GLU A 136 -9.90 -9.12 4.01
N VAL A 137 -11.01 -8.38 3.92
CA VAL A 137 -11.93 -8.51 2.80
C VAL A 137 -11.32 -8.02 1.49
N ALA A 138 -10.65 -6.86 1.51
CA ALA A 138 -10.11 -6.30 0.29
C ALA A 138 -8.92 -7.11 -0.27
N THR A 139 -8.05 -7.62 0.60
CA THR A 139 -6.92 -8.47 0.15
C THR A 139 -7.41 -9.80 -0.42
N ARG A 140 -8.48 -10.38 0.12
CA ARG A 140 -9.12 -11.58 -0.43
C ARG A 140 -9.75 -11.34 -1.79
N VAL A 141 -10.52 -10.28 -1.95
CA VAL A 141 -11.12 -9.90 -3.25
C VAL A 141 -10.02 -9.61 -4.26
N GLY A 142 -8.98 -8.89 -3.87
CA GLY A 142 -7.84 -8.60 -4.73
C GLY A 142 -7.03 -9.84 -5.10
N SER A 143 -6.84 -10.79 -4.17
CA SER A 143 -6.19 -12.08 -4.46
C SER A 143 -7.01 -12.95 -5.41
N ALA A 144 -8.34 -12.85 -5.36
CA ALA A 144 -9.22 -13.53 -6.30
C ALA A 144 -9.11 -12.95 -7.72
N ALA A 145 -8.90 -11.63 -7.87
CA ALA A 145 -8.64 -10.98 -9.15
C ALA A 145 -7.24 -11.31 -9.69
N GLY A 146 -6.27 -11.45 -8.80
CA GLY A 146 -4.88 -11.78 -9.14
C GLY A 146 -4.17 -10.69 -9.97
N THR A 147 -3.08 -11.08 -10.63
CA THR A 147 -2.27 -10.15 -11.46
C THR A 147 -2.92 -9.78 -12.79
N ASP A 148 -3.95 -10.51 -13.23
CA ASP A 148 -4.60 -10.26 -14.52
C ASP A 148 -5.24 -8.86 -14.58
N LEU A 149 -5.81 -8.38 -13.48
CA LEU A 149 -6.33 -7.02 -13.37
C LEU A 149 -5.26 -5.96 -13.70
N LEU A 150 -4.05 -6.11 -13.15
CA LEU A 150 -2.91 -5.23 -13.42
C LEU A 150 -2.49 -5.31 -14.90
N LEU A 151 -2.38 -6.53 -15.44
CA LEU A 151 -1.96 -6.76 -16.83
C LEU A 151 -2.97 -6.22 -17.85
N ARG A 152 -4.23 -6.10 -17.47
CA ARG A 152 -5.28 -5.42 -18.25
C ARG A 152 -5.21 -3.90 -18.18
N GLY A 153 -4.25 -3.35 -17.41
CA GLY A 153 -4.00 -1.92 -17.30
C GLY A 153 -4.79 -1.20 -16.20
N PHE A 154 -5.47 -1.92 -15.32
CA PHE A 154 -6.13 -1.33 -14.17
C PHE A 154 -5.17 -1.20 -12.98
N HIS A 155 -5.28 -0.10 -12.23
CA HIS A 155 -4.50 0.09 -11.00
C HIS A 155 -5.21 -0.58 -9.81
N PRO A 156 -4.67 -1.68 -9.23
CA PRO A 156 -5.32 -2.43 -8.15
C PRO A 156 -5.71 -1.55 -6.97
N GLN A 157 -4.89 -0.53 -6.66
CA GLN A 157 -5.14 0.42 -5.59
C GLN A 157 -6.47 1.18 -5.76
N GLY A 158 -6.77 1.63 -6.96
CA GLY A 158 -8.02 2.35 -7.27
C GLY A 158 -9.24 1.43 -7.37
N ILE A 159 -9.03 0.13 -7.62
CA ILE A 159 -10.11 -0.85 -7.79
C ILE A 159 -10.43 -1.53 -6.45
N HIS A 160 -9.49 -2.25 -5.86
CA HIS A 160 -9.72 -2.98 -4.60
C HIS A 160 -9.84 -2.06 -3.38
N GLY A 161 -9.23 -0.87 -3.47
CA GLY A 161 -9.29 0.12 -2.41
C GLY A 161 -10.70 0.62 -2.09
N THR A 162 -11.63 0.60 -3.06
CA THR A 162 -13.03 0.94 -2.79
C THR A 162 -13.67 -0.05 -1.81
N ILE A 163 -13.38 -1.34 -1.97
CA ILE A 163 -13.85 -2.39 -1.06
C ILE A 163 -13.23 -2.21 0.33
N ALA A 164 -11.91 -1.97 0.40
CA ALA A 164 -11.21 -1.73 1.68
C ALA A 164 -11.85 -0.59 2.48
N SER A 165 -12.05 0.55 1.84
CA SER A 165 -12.68 1.73 2.44
C SER A 165 -14.12 1.47 2.87
N THR A 166 -14.90 0.80 2.03
CA THR A 166 -16.31 0.48 2.30
C THR A 166 -16.45 -0.40 3.52
N ILE A 167 -15.69 -1.49 3.61
CA ILE A 167 -15.73 -2.43 4.72
C ILE A 167 -15.28 -1.75 6.03
N THR A 168 -14.20 -0.98 5.99
CA THR A 168 -13.71 -0.22 7.15
C THR A 168 -14.78 0.75 7.67
N THR A 169 -15.39 1.50 6.76
CA THR A 169 -16.44 2.49 7.09
C THR A 169 -17.70 1.80 7.63
N ALA A 170 -18.18 0.77 6.94
CA ALA A 170 -19.37 0.03 7.32
C ALA A 170 -19.24 -0.60 8.72
N LYS A 171 -18.05 -1.15 9.03
CA LYS A 171 -17.75 -1.72 10.35
C LYS A 171 -17.75 -0.65 11.45
N LEU A 172 -17.13 0.50 11.20
CA LEU A 172 -17.15 1.63 12.14
C LEU A 172 -18.55 2.18 12.37
N MET A 173 -19.38 2.24 11.34
CA MET A 173 -20.76 2.71 11.42
C MET A 173 -21.73 1.66 12.01
N ASN A 174 -21.26 0.44 12.35
CA ASN A 174 -22.07 -0.70 12.80
C ASN A 174 -23.21 -1.03 11.83
N LEU A 175 -22.96 -1.00 10.53
CA LEU A 175 -23.95 -1.39 9.52
C LEU A 175 -24.27 -2.88 9.68
N ASN A 176 -25.53 -3.24 9.47
CA ASN A 176 -25.94 -4.63 9.50
C ASN A 176 -25.56 -5.36 8.19
N LYS A 177 -25.65 -6.70 8.17
CA LYS A 177 -25.30 -7.56 7.02
C LYS A 177 -25.90 -7.05 5.71
N ASN A 178 -27.18 -6.70 5.71
CA ASN A 178 -27.88 -6.25 4.49
C ASN A 178 -27.36 -4.88 4.00
N GLN A 179 -27.10 -3.95 4.91
CA GLN A 179 -26.51 -2.66 4.58
C GLN A 179 -25.09 -2.83 4.03
N ILE A 180 -24.28 -3.73 4.62
CA ILE A 180 -22.92 -4.03 4.14
C ILE A 180 -22.98 -4.65 2.75
N LEU A 181 -23.92 -5.56 2.49
CA LEU A 181 -24.15 -6.17 1.18
C LEU A 181 -24.38 -5.09 0.10
N HIS A 182 -25.29 -4.15 0.38
CA HIS A 182 -25.54 -3.04 -0.53
C HIS A 182 -24.34 -2.08 -0.65
N ALA A 183 -23.62 -1.82 0.45
CA ALA A 183 -22.41 -0.99 0.42
C ALA A 183 -21.33 -1.57 -0.50
N ILE A 184 -21.06 -2.88 -0.42
CA ILE A 184 -20.11 -3.56 -1.33
C ILE A 184 -20.60 -3.45 -2.77
N GLY A 185 -21.91 -3.63 -3.00
CA GLY A 185 -22.52 -3.52 -4.33
C GLY A 185 -22.39 -2.13 -4.95
N ILE A 186 -22.51 -1.06 -4.15
CA ILE A 186 -22.29 0.31 -4.60
C ILE A 186 -20.80 0.54 -4.90
N ALA A 187 -19.93 0.14 -3.96
CA ALA A 187 -18.47 0.32 -4.08
C ALA A 187 -17.89 -0.35 -5.33
N GLY A 188 -18.37 -1.55 -5.66
CA GLY A 188 -17.92 -2.29 -6.83
C GLY A 188 -18.13 -1.55 -8.16
N SER A 189 -19.11 -0.63 -8.21
CA SER A 189 -19.38 0.22 -9.38
C SER A 189 -18.56 1.50 -9.42
N LEU A 190 -17.79 1.82 -8.37
CA LEU A 190 -17.07 3.09 -8.22
C LEU A 190 -15.54 2.96 -8.35
N GLY A 191 -15.02 1.75 -8.48
CA GLY A 191 -13.58 1.51 -8.62
C GLY A 191 -13.06 2.01 -9.96
N ALA A 192 -11.96 2.78 -9.94
CA ALA A 192 -11.32 3.32 -11.13
C ALA A 192 -9.81 3.54 -10.92
N GLY A 193 -9.08 3.62 -12.04
CA GLY A 193 -7.65 3.94 -12.07
C GLY A 193 -6.91 3.14 -13.13
N LEU A 194 -5.98 3.79 -13.84
CA LEU A 194 -5.23 3.19 -14.94
C LEU A 194 -3.73 3.14 -14.64
N MET A 195 -3.09 2.04 -15.03
CA MET A 195 -1.67 1.80 -14.78
C MET A 195 -0.74 2.73 -15.56
N ALA A 196 -1.16 3.31 -16.67
CA ALA A 196 -0.37 4.30 -17.41
C ALA A 196 0.09 5.49 -16.54
N ALA A 197 -0.62 5.78 -15.44
CA ALA A 197 -0.23 6.81 -14.47
C ALA A 197 1.12 6.55 -13.77
N GLN A 198 1.62 5.30 -13.77
CA GLN A 198 2.91 4.94 -13.16
C GLN A 198 4.13 5.56 -13.88
N GLU A 199 3.98 5.93 -15.15
CA GLU A 199 5.07 6.49 -15.96
C GLU A 199 5.52 7.91 -15.54
N GLY A 200 4.86 8.48 -14.50
CA GLY A 200 5.28 9.76 -13.93
C GLY A 200 4.16 10.70 -13.55
N ALA A 201 2.90 10.32 -13.74
CA ALA A 201 1.78 11.19 -13.47
C ALA A 201 1.37 11.23 -11.98
N MET A 202 1.15 12.44 -11.45
CA MET A 202 0.68 12.63 -10.05
C MET A 202 -0.66 11.92 -9.77
N VAL A 203 -1.49 11.72 -10.80
CA VAL A 203 -2.79 11.05 -10.68
C VAL A 203 -2.69 9.63 -10.12
N LYS A 204 -1.55 8.95 -10.25
CA LYS A 204 -1.30 7.63 -9.62
C LYS A 204 -1.62 7.67 -8.11
N ARG A 205 -1.23 8.74 -7.42
CA ARG A 205 -1.44 8.92 -5.99
C ARG A 205 -2.92 9.17 -5.65
N LEU A 206 -3.61 9.90 -6.52
CA LEU A 206 -5.03 10.21 -6.38
C LEU A 206 -5.92 8.97 -6.45
N HIS A 207 -5.50 7.89 -7.12
CA HIS A 207 -6.28 6.65 -7.19
C HIS A 207 -6.62 6.09 -5.80
N SER A 208 -5.68 6.16 -4.84
CA SER A 208 -5.94 5.76 -3.45
C SER A 208 -6.97 6.66 -2.77
N GLY A 209 -6.83 7.98 -2.92
CA GLY A 209 -7.78 8.94 -2.36
C GLY A 209 -9.19 8.78 -2.92
N ARG A 210 -9.31 8.61 -4.25
CA ARG A 210 -10.62 8.39 -4.90
C ARG A 210 -11.27 7.08 -4.47
N ALA A 211 -10.48 6.01 -4.32
CA ALA A 211 -10.98 4.74 -3.80
C ALA A 211 -11.48 4.87 -2.35
N ALA A 212 -10.74 5.60 -1.50
CA ALA A 212 -11.12 5.86 -0.12
C ALA A 212 -12.43 6.65 -0.03
N GLU A 213 -12.55 7.76 -0.77
CA GLU A 213 -13.75 8.60 -0.83
C GLU A 213 -14.95 7.82 -1.35
N ALA A 214 -14.79 7.08 -2.45
CA ALA A 214 -15.85 6.27 -3.04
C ALA A 214 -16.39 5.21 -2.09
N GLY A 215 -15.49 4.55 -1.33
CA GLY A 215 -15.90 3.54 -0.36
C GLY A 215 -16.62 4.12 0.86
N VAL A 216 -16.20 5.27 1.36
CA VAL A 216 -16.93 5.98 2.43
C VAL A 216 -18.32 6.38 1.94
N LEU A 217 -18.42 6.98 0.74
CA LEU A 217 -19.72 7.34 0.14
C LEU A 217 -20.63 6.12 -0.01
N ALA A 218 -20.09 4.98 -0.46
CA ALA A 218 -20.87 3.74 -0.62
C ALA A 218 -21.48 3.27 0.71
N ALA A 219 -20.71 3.29 1.80
CA ALA A 219 -21.20 2.93 3.12
C ALA A 219 -22.23 3.93 3.67
N GLU A 220 -22.02 5.23 3.50
CA GLU A 220 -22.97 6.27 3.91
C GLU A 220 -24.30 6.17 3.14
N LEU A 221 -24.27 5.86 1.84
CA LEU A 221 -25.45 5.64 1.01
C LEU A 221 -26.23 4.40 1.49
N ALA A 222 -25.53 3.27 1.70
CA ALA A 222 -26.16 2.04 2.19
C ALA A 222 -26.76 2.20 3.60
N ALA A 223 -26.15 3.01 4.46
CA ALA A 223 -26.71 3.39 5.75
C ALA A 223 -28.06 4.12 5.63
N LYS A 224 -28.34 4.72 4.47
CA LYS A 224 -29.59 5.39 4.10
C LYS A 224 -30.49 4.54 3.20
N GLU A 225 -30.28 3.23 3.18
CA GLU A 225 -31.07 2.26 2.42
C GLU A 225 -30.96 2.42 0.87
N PHE A 226 -29.91 3.12 0.41
CA PHE A 226 -29.59 3.12 -1.02
C PHE A 226 -29.08 1.74 -1.43
N THR A 227 -29.69 1.16 -2.49
CA THR A 227 -29.42 -0.23 -2.87
C THR A 227 -28.24 -0.33 -3.84
N GLY A 228 -27.39 -1.34 -3.61
CA GLY A 228 -26.32 -1.78 -4.51
C GLY A 228 -26.61 -3.18 -5.06
N ILE A 229 -25.75 -3.64 -5.95
CA ILE A 229 -25.81 -4.97 -6.57
C ILE A 229 -25.47 -6.03 -5.51
N THR A 230 -26.37 -6.95 -5.23
CA THR A 230 -26.24 -7.90 -4.10
C THR A 230 -25.26 -9.05 -4.35
N ASN A 231 -24.83 -9.27 -5.58
CA ASN A 231 -23.85 -10.28 -5.99
C ASN A 231 -22.70 -9.68 -6.80
N ILE A 232 -22.30 -8.45 -6.50
CA ILE A 232 -21.35 -7.67 -7.30
C ILE A 232 -20.00 -8.38 -7.49
N ILE A 233 -19.49 -9.08 -6.48
CA ILE A 233 -18.18 -9.73 -6.56
C ILE A 233 -18.19 -10.87 -7.58
N GLU A 234 -19.22 -11.71 -7.54
CA GLU A 234 -19.32 -12.96 -8.30
C GLU A 234 -20.23 -12.90 -9.55
N ALA A 235 -20.90 -11.78 -9.83
CA ALA A 235 -21.77 -11.70 -11.00
C ALA A 235 -21.00 -12.00 -12.31
N GLU A 236 -21.54 -12.90 -13.11
CA GLU A 236 -20.91 -13.33 -14.36
C GLU A 236 -20.85 -12.20 -15.39
N TYR A 237 -21.95 -11.46 -15.54
CA TYR A 237 -22.06 -10.32 -16.44
C TYR A 237 -21.98 -9.01 -15.65
N GLY A 238 -20.96 -8.22 -15.93
CA GLY A 238 -20.77 -6.91 -15.31
C GLY A 238 -20.46 -6.94 -13.82
N GLY A 239 -20.07 -8.09 -13.26
CA GLY A 239 -19.59 -8.20 -11.90
C GLY A 239 -18.19 -7.65 -11.71
N PHE A 240 -17.79 -7.45 -10.46
CA PHE A 240 -16.48 -6.88 -10.13
C PHE A 240 -15.32 -7.74 -10.68
N LEU A 241 -15.29 -9.02 -10.32
CA LEU A 241 -14.21 -9.90 -10.78
C LEU A 241 -14.29 -10.16 -12.29
N SER A 242 -15.48 -10.38 -12.85
CA SER A 242 -15.65 -10.65 -14.28
C SER A 242 -15.29 -9.44 -15.16
N SER A 243 -15.49 -8.21 -14.68
CA SER A 243 -15.17 -6.99 -15.43
C SER A 243 -13.70 -6.62 -15.35
N PHE A 244 -13.10 -6.68 -14.15
CA PHE A 244 -11.73 -6.23 -13.92
C PHE A 244 -10.66 -7.31 -14.16
N SER A 245 -11.01 -8.59 -14.05
CA SER A 245 -10.07 -9.71 -14.24
C SER A 245 -10.67 -10.79 -15.14
N GLY A 246 -9.95 -11.16 -16.20
CA GLY A 246 -10.32 -12.30 -17.07
C GLY A 246 -9.88 -13.67 -16.51
N LYS A 247 -9.03 -13.69 -15.48
CA LYS A 247 -8.48 -14.90 -14.84
C LYS A 247 -8.66 -14.79 -13.32
N ASN A 248 -9.89 -14.93 -12.84
CA ASN A 248 -10.20 -14.83 -11.42
C ASN A 248 -10.30 -16.20 -10.74
N ASN A 249 -10.12 -16.22 -9.43
CA ASN A 249 -10.29 -17.39 -8.58
C ASN A 249 -11.22 -17.06 -7.41
N PHE A 250 -12.50 -17.29 -7.58
CA PHE A 250 -13.53 -16.98 -6.56
C PHE A 250 -13.29 -17.64 -5.20
N SER A 251 -12.67 -18.84 -5.15
CA SER A 251 -12.44 -19.51 -3.87
C SER A 251 -11.53 -18.71 -2.94
N ARG A 252 -10.61 -17.91 -3.48
CA ARG A 252 -9.72 -17.04 -2.68
C ARG A 252 -10.46 -15.99 -1.86
N THR A 253 -11.70 -15.67 -2.22
CA THR A 253 -12.50 -14.67 -1.48
C THR A 253 -12.97 -15.19 -0.13
N THR A 254 -13.33 -16.46 -0.03
CA THR A 254 -14.00 -17.03 1.16
C THR A 254 -13.32 -18.26 1.75
N ASP A 255 -12.31 -18.84 1.08
CA ASP A 255 -11.62 -20.03 1.60
C ASP A 255 -11.00 -19.76 2.96
N LYS A 256 -11.38 -20.59 3.95
CA LYS A 256 -10.94 -20.47 5.35
C LYS A 256 -11.07 -19.07 5.95
N LEU A 257 -12.10 -18.31 5.54
CA LEU A 257 -12.38 -16.97 6.08
C LEU A 257 -12.64 -17.06 7.59
N GLY A 258 -11.89 -16.26 8.37
CA GLY A 258 -11.92 -16.30 9.83
C GLY A 258 -10.92 -17.28 10.48
N ASP A 259 -10.43 -18.29 9.77
CA ASP A 259 -9.40 -19.22 10.24
C ASP A 259 -7.99 -18.80 9.77
N VAL A 260 -7.89 -18.49 8.47
CA VAL A 260 -6.67 -17.95 7.84
C VAL A 260 -6.88 -16.46 7.59
N TRP A 261 -5.95 -15.65 8.07
CA TRP A 261 -6.00 -14.20 7.98
C TRP A 261 -5.08 -13.72 6.86
N GLU A 262 -5.68 -13.39 5.71
CA GLU A 262 -4.96 -12.95 4.52
C GLU A 262 -4.21 -11.62 4.76
N CYS A 263 -4.73 -10.76 5.62
CA CYS A 263 -4.07 -9.50 6.01
C CYS A 263 -2.66 -9.70 6.60
N GLN A 264 -2.34 -10.88 7.17
CA GLN A 264 -0.99 -11.20 7.66
C GLN A 264 0.05 -11.32 6.53
N ASN A 265 -0.41 -11.51 5.28
CA ASN A 265 0.45 -11.56 4.10
C ASN A 265 0.78 -10.17 3.53
N THR A 266 0.42 -9.11 4.27
CA THR A 266 0.80 -7.74 3.94
C THR A 266 2.19 -7.42 4.51
N GLY A 267 3.09 -6.97 3.64
CA GLY A 267 4.46 -6.62 4.01
C GLY A 267 4.69 -5.11 4.06
N ILE A 268 5.69 -4.69 4.84
CA ILE A 268 6.11 -3.29 4.96
C ILE A 268 7.32 -3.04 4.06
N LYS A 269 7.31 -1.96 3.29
CA LYS A 269 8.42 -1.59 2.41
C LYS A 269 9.58 -0.98 3.22
N PRO A 270 10.80 -1.53 3.14
CA PRO A 270 11.98 -0.90 3.73
C PRO A 270 12.55 0.22 2.85
N TYR A 271 12.19 0.26 1.57
CA TYR A 271 12.60 1.27 0.59
C TYR A 271 11.38 2.02 0.06
N THR A 272 11.54 3.29 -0.29
CA THR A 272 10.47 4.12 -0.86
C THR A 272 10.41 4.01 -2.39
N SER A 273 10.27 2.78 -2.87
CA SER A 273 10.26 2.44 -4.29
C SER A 273 9.31 1.29 -4.60
N VAL A 274 9.15 0.96 -5.87
CA VAL A 274 8.39 -0.21 -6.30
C VAL A 274 8.98 -1.50 -5.73
N THR A 275 8.13 -2.34 -5.16
CA THR A 275 8.57 -3.57 -4.48
C THR A 275 9.24 -4.59 -5.40
N SER A 276 8.98 -4.53 -6.70
CA SER A 276 9.58 -5.43 -7.69
C SER A 276 11.11 -5.36 -7.74
N ILE A 277 11.71 -4.22 -7.35
CA ILE A 277 13.18 -4.07 -7.35
C ILE A 277 13.83 -4.37 -6.00
N HIS A 278 13.07 -4.51 -4.90
CA HIS A 278 13.63 -4.58 -3.55
C HIS A 278 14.59 -5.77 -3.36
N ALA A 279 14.28 -6.95 -3.90
CA ALA A 279 15.20 -8.10 -3.81
C ALA A 279 16.54 -7.81 -4.51
N ALA A 280 16.52 -7.09 -5.63
CA ALA A 280 17.76 -6.67 -6.32
C ALA A 280 18.58 -5.69 -5.47
N LEU A 281 17.91 -4.76 -4.76
CA LEU A 281 18.56 -3.83 -3.82
C LEU A 281 19.18 -4.59 -2.65
N ASP A 282 18.45 -5.56 -2.06
CA ASP A 282 18.92 -6.40 -0.96
C ASP A 282 20.16 -7.21 -1.39
N CYS A 283 20.13 -7.82 -2.59
CA CYS A 283 21.26 -8.54 -3.16
C CYS A 283 22.51 -7.66 -3.27
N LEU A 284 22.39 -6.46 -3.84
CA LEU A 284 23.53 -5.55 -4.02
C LEU A 284 24.11 -5.11 -2.68
N LYS A 285 23.24 -4.78 -1.70
CA LYS A 285 23.67 -4.44 -0.32
C LYS A 285 24.45 -5.59 0.32
N ALA A 286 23.96 -6.83 0.19
CA ALA A 286 24.63 -8.01 0.71
C ALA A 286 26.00 -8.20 0.08
N ILE A 287 26.12 -8.15 -1.26
CA ILE A 287 27.38 -8.30 -1.97
C ILE A 287 28.39 -7.25 -1.50
N MET A 288 27.98 -5.97 -1.47
CA MET A 288 28.89 -4.88 -1.09
C MET A 288 29.37 -4.99 0.36
N LYS A 289 28.45 -5.33 1.28
CA LYS A 289 28.76 -5.50 2.70
C LYS A 289 29.69 -6.68 2.94
N ASP A 290 29.32 -7.87 2.45
CA ASP A 290 29.99 -9.13 2.78
C ASP A 290 31.41 -9.19 2.17
N ASN A 291 31.60 -8.54 1.01
CA ASN A 291 32.87 -8.52 0.31
C ASN A 291 33.65 -7.20 0.47
N LYS A 292 33.13 -6.25 1.27
CA LYS A 292 33.72 -4.92 1.51
C LYS A 292 34.00 -4.15 0.21
N ILE A 293 33.06 -4.21 -0.75
CA ILE A 293 33.15 -3.56 -2.04
C ILE A 293 32.53 -2.15 -1.93
N SER A 294 33.24 -1.14 -2.41
CA SER A 294 32.75 0.22 -2.58
C SER A 294 32.22 0.47 -3.99
N SER A 295 31.46 1.56 -4.19
CA SER A 295 30.96 1.94 -5.53
C SER A 295 32.08 2.16 -6.54
N ASN A 296 33.28 2.59 -6.09
CA ASN A 296 34.42 2.82 -6.95
C ASN A 296 35.05 1.52 -7.47
N ASP A 297 34.90 0.42 -6.75
CA ASP A 297 35.42 -0.88 -7.13
C ASP A 297 34.60 -1.56 -8.21
N ILE A 298 33.35 -1.12 -8.40
CA ILE A 298 32.38 -1.74 -9.29
C ILE A 298 32.59 -1.28 -10.74
N LYS A 299 32.84 -2.27 -11.61
CA LYS A 299 32.92 -2.09 -13.06
C LYS A 299 31.52 -2.28 -13.71
N GLU A 300 30.79 -3.31 -13.30
CA GLU A 300 29.49 -3.67 -13.87
C GLU A 300 28.60 -4.33 -12.82
N ILE A 301 27.29 -4.10 -12.90
CA ILE A 301 26.24 -4.77 -12.13
C ILE A 301 25.28 -5.42 -13.13
N LYS A 302 25.05 -6.74 -13.01
CA LYS A 302 24.05 -7.47 -13.79
C LYS A 302 22.89 -7.87 -12.87
N ALA A 303 21.70 -7.39 -13.19
CA ALA A 303 20.47 -7.70 -12.49
C ALA A 303 19.66 -8.72 -13.30
N LYS A 304 19.58 -9.95 -12.80
CA LYS A 304 18.78 -11.05 -13.34
C LYS A 304 17.48 -11.13 -12.58
N ILE A 305 16.35 -10.94 -13.28
CA ILE A 305 15.01 -10.74 -12.71
C ILE A 305 13.95 -11.47 -13.54
N SER A 306 12.72 -11.55 -13.04
CA SER A 306 11.58 -12.09 -13.79
C SER A 306 11.14 -11.17 -14.92
N HIS A 307 10.46 -11.72 -15.93
CA HIS A 307 9.87 -10.94 -17.02
C HIS A 307 8.88 -9.87 -16.53
N PRO A 308 7.95 -10.13 -15.58
CA PRO A 308 7.09 -9.07 -15.02
C PRO A 308 7.87 -7.92 -14.38
N THR A 309 8.94 -8.21 -13.62
CA THR A 309 9.80 -7.17 -13.02
C THR A 309 10.56 -6.40 -14.10
N TYR A 310 11.06 -7.07 -15.13
CA TYR A 310 11.77 -6.45 -16.25
C TYR A 310 10.88 -5.43 -16.97
N VAL A 311 9.69 -5.84 -17.40
CA VAL A 311 8.73 -4.96 -18.09
C VAL A 311 8.31 -3.78 -17.22
N HIS A 312 8.16 -4.03 -15.91
CA HIS A 312 7.65 -3.04 -14.96
C HIS A 312 8.69 -2.01 -14.53
N CYS A 313 10.00 -2.34 -14.51
CA CYS A 313 11.01 -1.53 -13.84
C CYS A 313 12.33 -1.33 -14.61
N ALA A 314 12.59 -2.06 -15.71
CA ALA A 314 13.85 -2.04 -16.43
C ALA A 314 13.77 -1.28 -17.76
N TRP A 315 13.06 -0.18 -17.79
CA TRP A 315 12.92 0.71 -18.94
C TRP A 315 13.92 1.90 -18.89
N PRO A 316 14.22 2.54 -20.03
CA PRO A 316 15.11 3.69 -20.08
C PRO A 316 14.65 4.83 -19.15
N TYR A 317 15.59 5.40 -18.39
CA TYR A 317 15.31 6.49 -17.45
C TYR A 317 15.33 7.84 -18.17
N GLU A 318 14.26 8.15 -18.91
CA GLU A 318 14.13 9.37 -19.71
C GLU A 318 13.37 10.47 -18.99
N ASN A 319 12.27 10.11 -18.32
CA ASN A 319 11.46 11.06 -17.56
C ASN A 319 11.96 11.14 -16.11
N GLN A 320 12.82 12.11 -15.84
CA GLN A 320 13.45 12.33 -14.54
C GLN A 320 12.47 12.97 -13.54
N SER A 321 11.48 12.22 -13.12
CA SER A 321 10.53 12.60 -12.07
C SER A 321 10.70 11.70 -10.83
N VAL A 322 10.17 12.14 -9.68
CA VAL A 322 10.16 11.32 -8.46
C VAL A 322 9.52 9.94 -8.71
N THR A 323 8.36 9.92 -9.38
CA THR A 323 7.66 8.66 -9.65
C THR A 323 8.47 7.76 -10.59
N SER A 324 9.06 8.30 -11.65
CA SER A 324 9.93 7.58 -12.57
C SER A 324 11.14 6.98 -11.85
N ALA A 325 11.81 7.76 -11.00
CA ALA A 325 12.96 7.30 -10.20
C ALA A 325 12.58 6.16 -9.24
N GLN A 326 11.42 6.27 -8.56
CA GLN A 326 10.92 5.26 -7.64
C GLN A 326 10.53 3.93 -8.31
N MET A 327 10.25 3.95 -9.60
CA MET A 327 9.85 2.78 -10.38
C MET A 327 11.01 2.13 -11.15
N ASN A 328 12.22 2.74 -11.18
CA ASN A 328 13.31 2.34 -12.07
C ASN A 328 14.40 1.56 -11.34
N ILE A 329 14.71 0.34 -11.84
CA ILE A 329 15.71 -0.55 -11.23
C ILE A 329 17.14 0.00 -11.35
N TYR A 330 17.49 0.66 -12.45
CA TYR A 330 18.83 1.22 -12.67
C TYR A 330 19.09 2.34 -11.66
N TYR A 331 18.13 3.23 -11.46
CA TYR A 331 18.21 4.30 -10.47
C TYR A 331 18.34 3.74 -9.04
N GLY A 332 17.50 2.78 -8.68
CA GLY A 332 17.56 2.15 -7.35
C GLY A 332 18.88 1.47 -7.05
N LEU A 333 19.41 0.68 -7.98
CA LEU A 333 20.71 0.01 -7.82
C LEU A 333 21.88 1.01 -7.79
N ALA A 334 21.82 2.08 -8.59
CA ALA A 334 22.85 3.12 -8.56
C ALA A 334 22.92 3.81 -7.20
N LEU A 335 21.78 4.13 -6.58
CA LEU A 335 21.75 4.74 -5.26
C LEU A 335 22.19 3.79 -4.14
N ILE A 336 21.80 2.51 -4.20
CA ILE A 336 22.35 1.52 -3.27
C ILE A 336 23.86 1.44 -3.37
N ALA A 337 24.43 1.44 -4.58
CA ALA A 337 25.88 1.40 -4.76
C ALA A 337 26.57 2.69 -4.25
N LEU A 338 25.99 3.85 -4.51
CA LEU A 338 26.61 5.15 -4.21
C LEU A 338 26.41 5.60 -2.76
N GLU A 339 25.21 5.33 -2.18
CA GLU A 339 24.79 5.87 -0.89
C GLU A 339 24.43 4.78 0.14
N GLY A 340 24.29 3.53 -0.28
CA GLY A 340 23.89 2.41 0.59
C GLY A 340 22.42 2.42 1.02
N GLU A 341 21.63 3.40 0.54
CA GLU A 341 20.26 3.65 0.98
C GLU A 341 19.36 4.06 -0.21
N LEU A 342 18.07 3.76 -0.09
CA LEU A 342 17.03 4.19 -1.02
C LEU A 342 15.77 4.55 -0.23
N PHE A 343 15.75 5.74 0.35
CA PHE A 343 14.65 6.26 1.15
C PHE A 343 14.24 7.66 0.67
N VAL A 344 13.56 8.47 1.50
CA VAL A 344 12.98 9.76 1.09
C VAL A 344 14.03 10.70 0.48
N ASP A 345 15.17 10.84 1.14
CA ASP A 345 16.20 11.82 0.77
C ASP A 345 16.86 11.50 -0.59
N GLN A 346 16.77 10.25 -1.06
CA GLN A 346 17.32 9.80 -2.34
C GLN A 346 16.47 10.22 -3.55
N PHE A 347 15.31 10.80 -3.33
CA PHE A 347 14.38 11.23 -4.40
C PHE A 347 14.20 12.76 -4.45
N SER A 348 15.15 13.53 -3.91
CA SER A 348 15.17 14.98 -4.06
C SER A 348 15.39 15.40 -5.53
N ALA A 349 14.93 16.60 -5.89
CA ALA A 349 15.02 17.11 -7.26
C ALA A 349 16.44 17.10 -7.81
N ASP A 350 17.43 17.43 -6.96
CA ASP A 350 18.86 17.44 -7.31
C ASP A 350 19.44 16.05 -7.51
N LYS A 351 18.87 15.01 -6.86
CA LYS A 351 19.35 13.63 -7.02
C LYS A 351 18.76 12.94 -8.24
N ILE A 352 17.49 13.12 -8.52
CA ILE A 352 16.83 12.46 -9.66
C ILE A 352 17.41 12.87 -11.03
N SER A 353 18.08 14.02 -11.10
CA SER A 353 18.74 14.54 -12.29
C SER A 353 20.27 14.64 -12.14
N ASN A 354 20.84 14.05 -11.09
CA ASN A 354 22.26 14.18 -10.80
C ASN A 354 23.14 13.45 -11.84
N PRO A 355 24.04 14.15 -12.56
CA PRO A 355 24.84 13.52 -13.59
C PRO A 355 25.70 12.35 -13.10
N LYS A 356 26.18 12.38 -11.83
CA LYS A 356 26.96 11.29 -11.25
C LYS A 356 26.13 10.02 -11.08
N ILE A 357 24.86 10.15 -10.67
CA ILE A 357 23.94 9.02 -10.54
C ILE A 357 23.59 8.49 -11.93
N LEU A 358 23.26 9.38 -12.87
CA LEU A 358 22.91 9.01 -14.25
C LEU A 358 24.08 8.32 -14.95
N ASP A 359 25.32 8.75 -14.71
CA ASP A 359 26.50 8.10 -15.24
C ASP A 359 26.75 6.72 -14.61
N TYR A 360 26.53 6.60 -13.31
CA TYR A 360 26.66 5.31 -12.62
C TYR A 360 25.64 4.27 -13.11
N MET A 361 24.42 4.70 -13.46
CA MET A 361 23.39 3.82 -14.02
C MET A 361 23.85 3.08 -15.29
N LYS A 362 24.77 3.67 -16.06
CA LYS A 362 25.35 3.05 -17.28
C LYS A 362 26.16 1.77 -17.00
N LYS A 363 26.57 1.56 -15.74
CA LYS A 363 27.24 0.32 -15.30
C LYS A 363 26.27 -0.82 -15.01
N ILE A 364 24.96 -0.58 -15.07
CA ILE A 364 23.93 -1.51 -14.62
C ILE A 364 23.19 -2.07 -15.84
N ASN A 365 23.15 -3.40 -15.94
CA ASN A 365 22.40 -4.12 -16.96
C ASN A 365 21.34 -4.99 -16.29
N ALA A 366 20.10 -4.95 -16.78
CA ALA A 366 19.02 -5.82 -16.35
C ALA A 366 18.63 -6.79 -17.48
N GLU A 367 18.39 -8.04 -17.12
CA GLU A 367 17.96 -9.10 -18.06
C GLU A 367 16.95 -10.04 -17.40
N VAL A 368 16.12 -10.67 -18.23
CA VAL A 368 15.22 -11.72 -17.77
C VAL A 368 16.00 -13.00 -17.53
N ASP A 369 15.89 -13.57 -16.31
CA ASP A 369 16.48 -14.85 -15.95
C ASP A 369 15.46 -15.99 -16.19
N PRO A 370 15.74 -16.93 -17.13
CA PRO A 370 14.84 -18.06 -17.39
C PRO A 370 14.60 -18.97 -16.19
N GLU A 371 15.57 -19.09 -15.26
CA GLU A 371 15.42 -19.89 -14.05
C GLU A 371 14.39 -19.24 -13.12
N ILE A 372 14.51 -17.91 -12.89
CA ILE A 372 13.55 -17.17 -12.08
C ILE A 372 12.16 -17.21 -12.70
N GLU A 373 12.06 -17.03 -14.02
CA GLU A 373 10.79 -17.04 -14.74
C GLU A 373 10.07 -18.41 -14.60
N SER A 374 10.83 -19.51 -14.63
CA SER A 374 10.29 -20.86 -14.50
C SER A 374 9.69 -21.17 -13.13
N LEU A 375 10.05 -20.41 -12.07
CA LEU A 375 9.52 -20.57 -10.72
C LEU A 375 8.09 -20.03 -10.56
N GLY A 376 7.61 -19.22 -11.50
CA GLY A 376 6.24 -18.72 -11.54
C GLY A 376 5.98 -17.49 -10.66
N GLN A 377 4.70 -17.16 -10.48
CA GLN A 377 4.24 -15.89 -9.91
C GLN A 377 4.67 -15.64 -8.45
N GLU A 378 4.83 -16.67 -7.66
CA GLU A 378 5.28 -16.56 -6.27
C GLU A 378 6.66 -15.89 -6.18
N PHE A 379 7.54 -16.21 -7.13
CA PHE A 379 8.93 -15.73 -7.18
C PHE A 379 9.13 -14.55 -8.14
N ARG A 380 8.07 -13.92 -8.64
CA ARG A 380 8.18 -12.80 -9.59
C ARG A 380 9.02 -11.62 -9.11
N HIS A 381 9.25 -11.47 -7.81
CA HIS A 381 10.12 -10.45 -7.23
C HIS A 381 11.50 -10.98 -6.81
N MET A 382 11.81 -12.26 -7.07
CA MET A 382 13.16 -12.82 -6.86
C MET A 382 14.16 -12.09 -7.75
N ALA A 383 15.37 -11.92 -7.26
CA ALA A 383 16.46 -11.33 -8.03
C ALA A 383 17.78 -12.07 -7.76
N LYS A 384 18.64 -12.06 -8.78
CA LYS A 384 20.03 -12.50 -8.71
C LYS A 384 20.92 -11.38 -9.24
N ILE A 385 21.80 -10.87 -8.41
CA ILE A 385 22.76 -9.81 -8.77
C ILE A 385 24.14 -10.42 -8.92
N GLU A 386 24.82 -10.09 -10.01
CA GLU A 386 26.24 -10.31 -10.22
C GLU A 386 26.95 -8.95 -10.27
N VAL A 387 27.93 -8.74 -9.39
CA VAL A 387 28.81 -7.58 -9.40
C VAL A 387 30.17 -8.00 -9.97
N ILE A 388 30.64 -7.28 -10.98
CA ILE A 388 31.97 -7.43 -11.56
C ILE A 388 32.81 -6.23 -11.14
N THR A 389 33.92 -6.48 -10.47
CA THR A 389 34.86 -5.42 -10.02
C THR A 389 35.84 -5.03 -11.09
N ASN A 390 36.56 -3.91 -10.90
CA ASN A 390 37.57 -3.41 -11.83
C ASN A 390 38.72 -4.39 -12.03
N ASP A 391 39.05 -5.23 -11.05
CA ASP A 391 40.00 -6.33 -11.13
C ASP A 391 39.38 -7.64 -11.70
N ASN A 392 38.16 -7.56 -12.29
CA ASN A 392 37.40 -8.62 -12.92
C ASN A 392 37.01 -9.78 -11.98
N LYS A 393 37.00 -9.60 -10.66
CA LYS A 393 36.37 -10.53 -9.74
C LYS A 393 34.86 -10.45 -9.86
N LYS A 394 34.21 -11.61 -9.64
CA LYS A 394 32.75 -11.73 -9.70
C LYS A 394 32.19 -12.13 -8.36
N PHE A 395 31.12 -11.45 -7.95
CA PHE A 395 30.38 -11.73 -6.73
C PHE A 395 28.91 -11.84 -7.05
N THR A 396 28.26 -12.88 -6.56
CA THR A 396 26.85 -13.14 -6.86
C THR A 396 26.07 -13.34 -5.57
N HIS A 397 24.87 -12.79 -5.52
CA HIS A 397 23.88 -13.03 -4.46
C HIS A 397 22.51 -13.23 -5.06
N VAL A 398 21.68 -14.06 -4.38
CA VAL A 398 20.31 -14.38 -4.79
C VAL A 398 19.40 -14.11 -3.61
N GLU A 399 18.35 -13.31 -3.83
CA GLU A 399 17.31 -13.07 -2.83
C GLU A 399 15.97 -13.56 -3.38
N LYS A 400 15.43 -14.61 -2.74
CA LYS A 400 14.13 -15.19 -3.11
C LYS A 400 12.97 -14.35 -2.63
N PHE A 401 13.07 -13.86 -1.40
CA PHE A 401 12.02 -13.11 -0.73
C PHE A 401 12.59 -11.79 -0.20
N ARG A 402 12.27 -10.71 -0.90
CA ARG A 402 12.70 -9.36 -0.52
C ARG A 402 12.47 -9.05 0.95
N LYS A 403 13.31 -8.26 1.57
CA LYS A 403 13.05 -7.71 2.90
C LYS A 403 11.70 -6.96 2.91
N GLY A 404 10.88 -7.22 3.91
CA GLY A 404 9.54 -6.67 4.05
C GLY A 404 8.44 -7.51 3.39
N SER A 405 8.75 -8.72 2.87
CA SER A 405 7.73 -9.71 2.55
C SER A 405 7.33 -10.50 3.81
N PRO A 406 6.21 -11.24 3.80
CA PRO A 406 5.82 -12.10 4.92
C PRO A 406 6.88 -13.14 5.28
N GLU A 407 7.62 -13.65 4.28
CA GLU A 407 8.69 -14.64 4.45
C GLU A 407 9.99 -14.05 5.01
N ASN A 408 10.19 -12.74 4.84
CA ASN A 408 11.36 -11.98 5.29
C ASN A 408 10.93 -10.62 5.87
N PRO A 409 10.23 -10.61 7.02
CA PRO A 409 9.60 -9.40 7.55
C PRO A 409 10.62 -8.36 8.04
N VAL A 410 10.25 -7.09 7.94
CA VAL A 410 11.02 -5.98 8.54
C VAL A 410 10.89 -6.09 10.07
N PRO A 411 12.01 -6.06 10.82
CA PRO A 411 11.98 -6.05 12.28
C PRO A 411 11.23 -4.84 12.84
N LYS A 412 10.53 -5.01 13.99
CA LYS A 412 9.73 -3.95 14.63
C LYS A 412 10.51 -2.64 14.85
N ASN A 413 11.76 -2.73 15.29
CA ASN A 413 12.60 -1.55 15.53
C ASN A 413 12.88 -0.76 14.24
N GLU A 414 13.03 -1.43 13.10
CA GLU A 414 13.22 -0.77 11.80
C GLU A 414 11.91 -0.12 11.31
N ILE A 415 10.74 -0.74 11.58
CA ILE A 415 9.44 -0.13 11.29
C ILE A 415 9.24 1.15 12.11
N ILE A 416 9.60 1.14 13.39
CA ILE A 416 9.56 2.32 14.24
C ILE A 416 10.51 3.40 13.70
N THR A 417 11.72 3.02 13.29
CA THR A 417 12.68 3.96 12.68
C THR A 417 12.12 4.58 11.40
N LYS A 418 11.51 3.77 10.54
CA LYS A 418 10.82 4.24 9.33
C LYS A 418 9.71 5.23 9.67
N PHE A 419 8.83 4.88 10.62
CA PHE A 419 7.76 5.78 11.07
C PHE A 419 8.31 7.13 11.52
N LYS A 420 9.33 7.14 12.40
CA LYS A 420 9.96 8.38 12.89
C LYS A 420 10.58 9.20 11.76
N SER A 421 11.23 8.52 10.82
CA SER A 421 11.84 9.16 9.64
C SER A 421 10.83 9.81 8.70
N LEU A 422 9.60 9.27 8.61
CA LEU A 422 8.50 9.86 7.85
C LEU A 422 7.77 10.96 8.64
N ALA A 423 7.54 10.74 9.94
CA ALA A 423 6.78 11.65 10.78
C ALA A 423 7.51 13.00 11.07
N LYS A 424 8.86 13.00 11.04
CA LYS A 424 9.69 14.22 11.25
C LYS A 424 9.39 15.36 10.29
N PHE A 425 8.76 15.09 9.14
CA PHE A 425 8.37 16.10 8.17
C PHE A 425 7.14 16.92 8.60
N ALA A 426 6.35 16.41 9.56
CA ALA A 426 5.11 17.03 10.01
C ALA A 426 5.12 17.39 11.51
N TYR A 427 5.86 16.65 12.34
CA TYR A 427 5.82 16.75 13.78
C TYR A 427 7.22 16.84 14.41
N ASP A 428 7.30 17.45 15.62
CA ASP A 428 8.47 17.41 16.48
C ASP A 428 8.63 16.02 17.15
N GLN A 429 9.82 15.78 17.73
CA GLN A 429 10.17 14.49 18.32
C GLN A 429 9.23 14.07 19.46
N ASN A 430 8.79 14.99 20.31
CA ASN A 430 7.91 14.68 21.43
C ASN A 430 6.54 14.19 20.93
N LYS A 431 5.99 14.86 19.94
CA LYS A 431 4.72 14.46 19.33
C LYS A 431 4.83 13.13 18.58
N ILE A 432 5.96 12.86 17.94
CA ILE A 432 6.26 11.58 17.27
C ILE A 432 6.29 10.44 18.29
N ASP A 433 7.01 10.60 19.40
CA ASP A 433 7.15 9.56 20.43
C ASP A 433 5.80 9.28 21.12
N ASN A 434 5.03 10.34 21.44
CA ASN A 434 3.69 10.20 22.00
C ASN A 434 2.73 9.47 21.04
N LEU A 435 2.79 9.78 19.76
CA LEU A 435 1.94 9.15 18.74
C LEU A 435 2.32 7.67 18.55
N GLN A 436 3.62 7.35 18.55
CA GLN A 436 4.10 5.96 18.52
C GLN A 436 3.54 5.17 19.71
N GLU A 437 3.69 5.69 20.94
CA GLU A 437 3.20 5.01 22.14
C GLU A 437 1.67 4.82 22.09
N LYS A 438 0.93 5.85 21.66
CA LYS A 438 -0.53 5.80 21.48
C LYS A 438 -0.93 4.69 20.49
N ILE A 439 -0.22 4.53 19.38
CA ILE A 439 -0.50 3.47 18.39
C ILE A 439 -0.13 2.10 18.94
N GLU A 440 0.97 1.95 19.65
CA GLU A 440 1.37 0.66 20.25
C GLU A 440 0.34 0.13 21.26
N LYS A 441 -0.40 1.02 21.90
CA LYS A 441 -1.43 0.72 22.92
C LYS A 441 -2.85 1.07 22.46
N ILE A 442 -3.08 1.12 21.16
CA ILE A 442 -4.30 1.66 20.57
C ILE A 442 -5.57 0.94 21.05
N GLU A 443 -5.50 -0.38 21.33
CA GLU A 443 -6.62 -1.16 21.87
C GLU A 443 -7.10 -0.70 23.25
N ASN A 444 -6.25 0.02 24.00
CA ASN A 444 -6.57 0.53 25.34
C ASN A 444 -7.19 1.93 25.31
N LEU A 445 -7.30 2.56 24.14
CA LEU A 445 -7.89 3.90 24.03
C LEU A 445 -9.41 3.83 24.18
N ASN A 446 -9.94 4.61 25.10
CA ASN A 446 -11.39 4.74 25.28
C ASN A 446 -12.05 5.54 24.13
N SER A 447 -11.31 6.47 23.52
CA SER A 447 -11.71 7.22 22.33
C SER A 447 -10.52 7.54 21.45
N VAL A 448 -10.74 7.53 20.14
CA VAL A 448 -9.78 7.95 19.11
C VAL A 448 -10.17 9.28 18.45
N ASP A 449 -11.14 10.02 19.00
CA ASP A 449 -11.71 11.24 18.41
C ASP A 449 -10.67 12.36 18.22
N ASN A 450 -9.62 12.39 19.03
CA ASN A 450 -8.53 13.36 18.97
C ASN A 450 -7.19 12.63 18.80
N PHE A 451 -7.11 11.78 17.80
CA PHE A 451 -5.99 10.86 17.64
C PHE A 451 -4.64 11.57 17.51
N PHE A 452 -4.60 12.72 16.86
CA PHE A 452 -3.36 13.49 16.60
C PHE A 452 -3.11 14.66 17.56
N ASN A 453 -3.94 14.84 18.56
CA ASN A 453 -3.79 15.89 19.59
C ASN A 453 -3.07 15.36 20.82
#